data_9dbe2c7386c347eb900571616b21ed8e
#
_entry.id   9dbe2c7386c347eb900571616b21ed8e
#
_cell.length_a   1.000
_cell.length_b   1.000
_cell.length_c   1.000
_cell.angle_alpha   90.00
_cell.angle_beta   90.00
_cell.angle_gamma   90.00
#
_symmetry.space_group_name_H-M   'P 1'
#
loop_
_entity.id
_entity.type
_entity.pdbx_description
1 polymer ?
#
loop_
_entity_poly.entity_id
_entity_poly.type
_entity_poly.pdbx_seq_one_letter_code
_entity_poly.pdbx_strand_id
1 'polypeptide(L)'
;MTKIKGGRTLQNVKLGKLCRSDIKSAYEKWLERGVRTANITHSVLRKVLNVALEYDIIVANPCLGIEKQKEMARKVVWTQKEVRLFLETAYSKWKWRNIGLITHMAYEWGQRVGDMRELKWSCVNVDAKVLTLEQSKRRSEVFLPISDDLVRMLKQQHEDWGWQEYVAPNVSAYKGVYRPYDKTQISTKANEIKDKCGLSPDLRIMDMRRTKITEMVEGGVDITQIMSVSGHQNVQSVTPYVKHTLKSAKSALSKTQSLNFYSDGS
;
A
#
# COMPACT_ATOMS: atom_id res chain seq x y z
N MET A 1 23.54 9.96 -16.50
CA MET A 1 24.08 11.27 -16.07
C MET A 1 23.07 12.36 -16.37
N THR A 2 22.77 13.25 -15.39
CA THR A 2 21.79 14.33 -15.59
C THR A 2 22.47 15.57 -16.16
N LYS A 3 22.22 15.87 -17.44
CA LYS A 3 22.68 17.11 -18.09
C LYS A 3 21.82 18.28 -17.59
N ILE A 4 22.46 19.42 -17.29
CA ILE A 4 21.84 20.67 -16.87
C ILE A 4 22.15 21.79 -17.86
N LYS A 5 21.62 23.00 -17.61
CA LYS A 5 21.81 24.17 -18.48
C LYS A 5 23.29 24.41 -18.77
N GLY A 6 23.62 24.70 -20.02
CA GLY A 6 25.00 24.93 -20.49
C GLY A 6 25.81 23.66 -20.74
N GLY A 7 25.16 22.49 -20.93
CA GLY A 7 25.84 21.22 -21.26
C GLY A 7 26.62 20.59 -20.11
N ARG A 8 26.63 21.19 -18.93
CA ARG A 8 27.27 20.65 -17.73
C ARG A 8 26.51 19.42 -17.21
N THR A 9 27.19 18.56 -16.49
CA THR A 9 26.57 17.42 -15.78
C THR A 9 26.45 17.76 -14.30
N LEU A 10 25.26 17.56 -13.72
CA LEU A 10 24.98 17.88 -12.31
C LEU A 10 26.04 17.30 -11.35
N GLN A 11 26.52 16.10 -11.62
CA GLN A 11 27.52 15.39 -10.80
C GLN A 11 28.89 16.07 -10.79
N ASN A 12 29.19 16.90 -11.80
CA ASN A 12 30.50 17.57 -11.95
C ASN A 12 30.46 19.03 -11.45
N VAL A 13 29.31 19.48 -10.93
CA VAL A 13 29.21 20.83 -10.36
C VAL A 13 29.70 20.79 -8.91
N LYS A 14 30.67 21.66 -8.59
CA LYS A 14 31.12 21.84 -7.20
C LYS A 14 29.95 22.33 -6.34
N LEU A 15 29.77 21.78 -5.14
CA LEU A 15 28.61 22.08 -4.25
C LEU A 15 28.43 23.59 -4.03
N GLY A 16 29.50 24.34 -3.75
CA GLY A 16 29.41 25.78 -3.54
C GLY A 16 29.08 26.61 -4.81
N LYS A 17 29.06 25.98 -6.00
CA LYS A 17 28.65 26.61 -7.27
C LYS A 17 27.29 26.14 -7.77
N LEU A 18 26.64 25.24 -7.01
CA LEU A 18 25.34 24.68 -7.37
C LEU A 18 24.26 25.71 -7.09
N CYS A 19 23.48 26.08 -8.10
CA CYS A 19 22.42 27.06 -8.00
C CYS A 19 21.04 26.49 -8.30
N ARG A 20 20.00 27.26 -7.95
CA ARG A 20 18.60 26.85 -8.16
C ARG A 20 18.28 26.51 -9.63
N SER A 21 18.85 27.26 -10.58
CA SER A 21 18.63 27.01 -12.01
C SER A 21 19.20 25.66 -12.45
N ASP A 22 20.31 25.21 -11.86
CA ASP A 22 20.88 23.88 -12.14
C ASP A 22 19.93 22.77 -11.66
N ILE A 23 19.38 22.93 -10.43
CA ILE A 23 18.43 21.96 -9.88
C ILE A 23 17.12 21.97 -10.65
N LYS A 24 16.61 23.15 -11.05
CA LYS A 24 15.40 23.25 -11.88
C LYS A 24 15.57 22.54 -13.21
N SER A 25 16.70 22.78 -13.90
CA SER A 25 17.01 22.11 -15.15
C SER A 25 17.18 20.57 -14.98
N ALA A 26 17.78 20.14 -13.87
CA ALA A 26 17.86 18.73 -13.54
C ALA A 26 16.48 18.12 -13.26
N TYR A 27 15.60 18.84 -12.54
CA TYR A 27 14.25 18.39 -12.24
C TYR A 27 13.42 18.19 -13.53
N GLU A 28 13.51 19.12 -14.48
CA GLU A 28 12.88 19.00 -15.80
C GLU A 28 13.33 17.71 -16.52
N LYS A 29 14.62 17.38 -16.46
CA LYS A 29 15.15 16.13 -17.02
C LYS A 29 14.67 14.88 -16.26
N TRP A 30 14.50 14.98 -14.94
CA TRP A 30 13.94 13.85 -14.18
C TRP A 30 12.47 13.62 -14.49
N LEU A 31 11.70 14.64 -14.87
CA LEU A 31 10.31 14.54 -15.29
C LEU A 31 10.14 13.65 -16.54
N GLU A 32 11.15 13.58 -17.42
CA GLU A 32 11.15 12.66 -18.57
C GLU A 32 11.07 11.19 -18.14
N ARG A 33 11.50 10.87 -16.89
CA ARG A 33 11.38 9.54 -16.26
C ARG A 33 10.12 9.36 -15.44
N GLY A 34 9.26 10.36 -15.40
CA GLY A 34 7.99 10.40 -14.67
C GLY A 34 8.04 11.25 -13.40
N VAL A 35 6.88 11.86 -13.10
CA VAL A 35 6.69 12.81 -12.00
C VAL A 35 7.14 12.26 -10.65
N ARG A 36 6.78 11.00 -10.34
CA ARG A 36 7.17 10.36 -9.06
C ARG A 36 8.68 10.25 -8.92
N THR A 37 9.38 9.84 -9.98
CA THR A 37 10.85 9.72 -9.99
C THR A 37 11.50 11.09 -9.76
N ALA A 38 11.04 12.11 -10.48
CA ALA A 38 11.52 13.48 -10.32
C ALA A 38 11.34 13.99 -8.88
N ASN A 39 10.13 13.80 -8.31
CA ASN A 39 9.79 14.24 -6.96
C ASN A 39 10.63 13.53 -5.89
N ILE A 40 10.86 12.23 -6.02
CA ILE A 40 11.71 11.47 -5.09
C ILE A 40 13.15 11.92 -5.20
N THR A 41 13.70 12.01 -6.42
CA THR A 41 15.09 12.43 -6.65
C THR A 41 15.33 13.84 -6.09
N HIS A 42 14.43 14.79 -6.35
CA HIS A 42 14.48 16.12 -5.77
C HIS A 42 14.43 16.10 -4.23
N SER A 43 13.56 15.25 -3.65
CA SER A 43 13.44 15.16 -2.19
C SER A 43 14.70 14.61 -1.53
N VAL A 44 15.32 13.61 -2.16
CA VAL A 44 16.60 13.02 -1.68
C VAL A 44 17.70 14.05 -1.78
N LEU A 45 17.83 14.71 -2.94
CA LEU A 45 18.84 15.74 -3.13
C LEU A 45 18.68 16.90 -2.13
N ARG A 46 17.44 17.35 -1.89
CA ARG A 46 17.16 18.39 -0.89
C ARG A 46 17.64 18.00 0.51
N LYS A 47 17.43 16.73 0.90
CA LYS A 47 17.93 16.23 2.21
C LYS A 47 19.44 16.21 2.27
N VAL A 48 20.12 15.73 1.22
CA VAL A 48 21.58 15.71 1.15
C VAL A 48 22.14 17.13 1.22
N LEU A 49 21.54 18.07 0.51
CA LEU A 49 21.98 19.48 0.53
C LEU A 49 21.62 20.19 1.83
N ASN A 50 20.62 19.75 2.60
CA ASN A 50 20.42 20.24 3.96
C ASN A 50 21.57 19.84 4.87
N VAL A 51 22.07 18.58 4.75
CA VAL A 51 23.26 18.16 5.50
C VAL A 51 24.47 19.02 5.13
N ALA A 52 24.66 19.32 3.83
CA ALA A 52 25.75 20.21 3.40
C ALA A 52 25.60 21.65 3.97
N LEU A 53 24.38 22.13 4.16
CA LEU A 53 24.08 23.39 4.82
C LEU A 53 24.39 23.34 6.34
N GLU A 54 24.04 22.25 7.03
CA GLU A 54 24.33 22.03 8.44
C GLU A 54 25.84 21.97 8.75
N TYR A 55 26.66 21.56 7.78
CA TYR A 55 28.13 21.54 7.87
C TYR A 55 28.79 22.78 7.22
N ASP A 56 28.05 23.85 6.96
CA ASP A 56 28.53 25.09 6.37
C ASP A 56 29.28 24.94 5.02
N ILE A 57 29.07 23.81 4.30
CA ILE A 57 29.65 23.55 2.97
C ILE A 57 28.98 24.42 1.91
N ILE A 58 27.71 24.78 2.13
CA ILE A 58 26.93 25.71 1.28
C ILE A 58 26.19 26.71 2.17
N VAL A 59 26.00 27.90 1.68
CA VAL A 59 25.30 28.98 2.41
C VAL A 59 23.77 28.93 2.27
N ALA A 60 23.25 28.22 1.28
CA ALA A 60 21.83 28.05 1.07
C ALA A 60 21.55 26.76 0.28
N ASN A 61 20.42 26.10 0.55
CA ASN A 61 20.02 24.90 -0.18
C ASN A 61 19.35 25.29 -1.51
N PRO A 62 19.95 25.00 -2.68
CA PRO A 62 19.41 25.40 -3.99
C PRO A 62 18.16 24.62 -4.42
N CYS A 63 17.74 23.60 -3.67
CA CYS A 63 16.47 22.91 -3.89
C CYS A 63 15.25 23.69 -3.34
N LEU A 64 15.47 24.71 -2.53
CA LEU A 64 14.38 25.52 -1.97
C LEU A 64 13.69 26.36 -3.05
N GLY A 65 12.36 26.48 -2.97
CA GLY A 65 11.55 27.24 -3.92
C GLY A 65 11.36 26.58 -5.29
N ILE A 66 11.68 25.27 -5.44
CA ILE A 66 11.32 24.48 -6.62
C ILE A 66 10.00 23.77 -6.33
N GLU A 67 8.97 24.15 -7.09
CA GLU A 67 7.66 23.49 -7.00
C GLU A 67 7.71 22.12 -7.67
N LYS A 68 7.20 21.11 -6.95
CA LYS A 68 7.08 19.76 -7.47
C LYS A 68 5.77 19.61 -8.23
N GLN A 69 5.80 18.86 -9.32
CA GLN A 69 4.57 18.48 -10.00
C GLN A 69 3.74 17.56 -9.12
N LYS A 70 2.40 17.74 -9.17
CA LYS A 70 1.45 16.93 -8.43
C LYS A 70 1.41 15.50 -8.99
N GLU A 71 1.67 14.55 -8.12
CA GLU A 71 1.51 13.13 -8.48
C GLU A 71 0.03 12.76 -8.51
N MET A 72 -0.38 12.09 -9.59
CA MET A 72 -1.71 11.48 -9.65
C MET A 72 -1.72 10.24 -8.76
N ALA A 73 -2.59 10.26 -7.75
CA ALA A 73 -2.78 9.09 -6.90
C ALA A 73 -3.37 7.93 -7.71
N ARG A 74 -2.80 6.74 -7.56
CA ARG A 74 -3.36 5.52 -8.15
C ARG A 74 -4.75 5.27 -7.54
N LYS A 75 -5.77 5.05 -8.38
CA LYS A 75 -7.16 4.87 -7.96
C LYS A 75 -7.71 3.46 -8.23
N VAL A 76 -6.86 2.56 -8.71
CA VAL A 76 -7.26 1.19 -9.06
C VAL A 76 -7.70 0.44 -7.81
N VAL A 77 -8.86 -0.19 -7.89
CA VAL A 77 -9.42 -1.14 -6.92
C VAL A 77 -9.82 -2.40 -7.67
N TRP A 78 -9.73 -3.54 -6.99
CA TRP A 78 -10.17 -4.81 -7.53
C TRP A 78 -11.67 -4.98 -7.29
N THR A 79 -12.35 -5.65 -8.20
CA THR A 79 -13.70 -6.18 -7.94
C THR A 79 -13.60 -7.47 -7.11
N GLN A 80 -14.66 -7.81 -6.38
CA GLN A 80 -14.71 -9.08 -5.64
C GLN A 80 -14.54 -10.30 -6.54
N LYS A 81 -15.03 -10.24 -7.79
CA LYS A 81 -14.84 -11.31 -8.78
C LYS A 81 -13.37 -11.50 -9.14
N GLU A 82 -12.63 -10.40 -9.35
CA GLU A 82 -11.20 -10.44 -9.66
C GLU A 82 -10.39 -10.96 -8.48
N VAL A 83 -10.70 -10.54 -7.25
CA VAL A 83 -10.06 -11.07 -6.04
C VAL A 83 -10.29 -12.56 -5.92
N ARG A 84 -11.54 -13.03 -6.07
CA ARG A 84 -11.89 -14.46 -6.00
C ARG A 84 -11.14 -15.26 -7.06
N LEU A 85 -11.18 -14.84 -8.32
CA LEU A 85 -10.51 -15.52 -9.42
C LEU A 85 -8.99 -15.62 -9.20
N PHE A 86 -8.37 -14.54 -8.70
CA PHE A 86 -6.96 -14.55 -8.35
C PHE A 86 -6.66 -15.58 -7.26
N LEU A 87 -7.44 -15.58 -6.17
CA LEU A 87 -7.23 -16.48 -5.04
C LEU A 87 -7.45 -17.96 -5.42
N GLU A 88 -8.52 -18.27 -6.14
CA GLU A 88 -8.79 -19.62 -6.64
C GLU A 88 -7.64 -20.12 -7.53
N THR A 89 -7.13 -19.27 -8.43
CA THR A 89 -6.00 -19.61 -9.28
C THR A 89 -4.71 -19.79 -8.46
N ALA A 90 -4.47 -18.92 -7.47
CA ALA A 90 -3.30 -19.03 -6.60
C ALA A 90 -3.31 -20.30 -5.76
N TYR A 91 -4.46 -20.66 -5.20
CA TYR A 91 -4.61 -21.86 -4.38
C TYR A 91 -4.61 -23.17 -5.18
N SER A 92 -4.86 -23.12 -6.48
CA SER A 92 -4.81 -24.30 -7.34
C SER A 92 -3.41 -24.89 -7.52
N LYS A 93 -2.35 -24.17 -7.15
CA LYS A 93 -0.96 -24.60 -7.33
C LYS A 93 -0.11 -24.32 -6.10
N TRP A 94 0.61 -25.33 -5.63
CA TRP A 94 1.50 -25.26 -4.48
C TRP A 94 2.47 -24.05 -4.55
N LYS A 95 3.11 -23.84 -5.70
CA LYS A 95 4.10 -22.76 -5.88
C LYS A 95 3.52 -21.34 -5.74
N TRP A 96 2.19 -21.17 -5.83
CA TRP A 96 1.50 -19.89 -5.72
C TRP A 96 0.70 -19.73 -4.43
N ARG A 97 0.47 -20.83 -3.71
CA ARG A 97 -0.39 -20.89 -2.52
C ARG A 97 -0.05 -19.82 -1.50
N ASN A 98 1.24 -19.64 -1.17
CA ASN A 98 1.66 -18.64 -0.20
C ASN A 98 1.49 -17.21 -0.70
N ILE A 99 1.60 -16.97 -2.02
CA ILE A 99 1.25 -15.66 -2.61
C ILE A 99 -0.26 -15.40 -2.50
N GLY A 100 -1.07 -16.43 -2.75
CA GLY A 100 -2.53 -16.39 -2.54
C GLY A 100 -2.86 -16.04 -1.10
N LEU A 101 -2.26 -16.72 -0.13
CA LEU A 101 -2.50 -16.49 1.29
C LEU A 101 -2.10 -15.08 1.74
N ILE A 102 -0.92 -14.59 1.34
CA ILE A 102 -0.49 -13.21 1.60
C ILE A 102 -1.51 -12.20 1.03
N THR A 103 -1.98 -12.44 -0.19
CA THR A 103 -2.94 -11.57 -0.86
C THR A 103 -4.31 -11.62 -0.19
N HIS A 104 -4.76 -12.81 0.22
CA HIS A 104 -6.01 -13.03 0.93
C HIS A 104 -6.01 -12.30 2.28
N MET A 105 -4.99 -12.50 3.11
CA MET A 105 -4.81 -11.82 4.38
C MET A 105 -4.78 -10.29 4.21
N ALA A 106 -4.06 -9.80 3.19
CA ALA A 106 -3.98 -8.37 2.89
C ALA A 106 -5.35 -7.79 2.49
N TYR A 107 -6.16 -8.54 1.75
CA TYR A 107 -7.51 -8.15 1.36
C TYR A 107 -8.47 -8.21 2.55
N GLU A 108 -8.56 -9.35 3.23
CA GLU A 108 -9.54 -9.57 4.28
C GLU A 108 -9.36 -8.60 5.45
N TRP A 109 -8.13 -8.42 5.89
CA TRP A 109 -7.80 -7.53 6.99
C TRP A 109 -7.50 -6.08 6.59
N GLY A 110 -7.55 -5.76 5.30
CA GLY A 110 -7.21 -4.41 4.83
C GLY A 110 -5.77 -4.01 5.16
N GLN A 111 -4.84 -4.97 5.29
CA GLN A 111 -3.46 -4.72 5.68
C GLN A 111 -2.54 -4.54 4.47
N ARG A 112 -1.33 -4.03 4.72
CA ARG A 112 -0.34 -3.92 3.65
C ARG A 112 0.20 -5.30 3.28
N VAL A 113 0.33 -5.58 2.00
CA VAL A 113 0.95 -6.82 1.52
C VAL A 113 2.36 -7.03 2.11
N GLY A 114 3.09 -5.94 2.35
CA GLY A 114 4.40 -6.01 3.02
C GLY A 114 4.33 -6.57 4.44
N ASP A 115 3.33 -6.15 5.21
CA ASP A 115 3.12 -6.64 6.58
C ASP A 115 2.66 -8.11 6.57
N MET A 116 1.76 -8.48 5.66
CA MET A 116 1.30 -9.87 5.51
C MET A 116 2.38 -10.82 4.99
N ARG A 117 3.27 -10.32 4.16
CA ARG A 117 4.43 -11.08 3.67
C ARG A 117 5.41 -11.46 4.79
N GLU A 118 5.54 -10.61 5.78
CA GLU A 118 6.44 -10.76 6.93
C GLU A 118 5.71 -11.24 8.20
N LEU A 119 4.43 -11.65 8.06
CA LEU A 119 3.62 -12.09 9.18
C LEU A 119 4.21 -13.37 9.80
N LYS A 120 4.35 -13.35 11.13
CA LYS A 120 4.86 -14.47 11.92
C LYS A 120 3.71 -15.21 12.60
N TRP A 121 3.91 -16.48 12.87
CA TRP A 121 2.96 -17.30 13.63
C TRP A 121 2.71 -16.75 15.04
N SER A 122 3.70 -16.12 15.66
CA SER A 122 3.54 -15.48 16.97
C SER A 122 2.50 -14.36 17.02
N CYS A 123 2.12 -13.81 15.87
CA CYS A 123 1.10 -12.78 15.74
C CYS A 123 -0.32 -13.37 15.58
N VAL A 124 -0.45 -14.67 15.34
CA VAL A 124 -1.71 -15.33 14.96
C VAL A 124 -2.15 -16.28 16.06
N ASN A 125 -3.26 -15.97 16.71
CA ASN A 125 -3.93 -16.89 17.62
C ASN A 125 -5.15 -17.49 16.93
N VAL A 126 -4.97 -18.68 16.37
CA VAL A 126 -6.01 -19.37 15.58
C VAL A 126 -7.17 -19.81 16.45
N ASP A 127 -6.92 -20.20 17.70
CA ASP A 127 -7.95 -20.70 18.62
C ASP A 127 -8.81 -19.54 19.15
N ALA A 128 -8.20 -18.42 19.51
CA ALA A 128 -8.91 -17.19 19.88
C ALA A 128 -9.45 -16.45 18.65
N LYS A 129 -9.11 -16.86 17.43
CA LYS A 129 -9.47 -16.19 16.16
C LYS A 129 -9.07 -14.71 16.12
N VAL A 130 -7.87 -14.40 16.59
CA VAL A 130 -7.34 -13.02 16.66
C VAL A 130 -5.95 -12.95 16.05
N LEU A 131 -5.76 -11.93 15.23
CA LEU A 131 -4.46 -11.45 14.77
C LEU A 131 -4.07 -10.22 15.57
N THR A 132 -2.88 -10.22 16.16
CA THR A 132 -2.26 -9.04 16.77
C THR A 132 -1.09 -8.62 15.91
N LEU A 133 -1.14 -7.42 15.34
CA LEU A 133 -0.13 -6.96 14.39
C LEU A 133 0.36 -5.55 14.70
N GLU A 134 1.66 -5.37 14.87
CA GLU A 134 2.32 -4.07 14.80
C GLU A 134 2.69 -3.77 13.33
N GLN A 135 2.08 -2.73 12.76
CA GLN A 135 2.33 -2.36 11.35
C GLN A 135 3.72 -1.77 11.15
N SER A 136 4.50 -2.29 10.19
CA SER A 136 5.89 -1.92 9.93
C SER A 136 6.12 -0.42 9.63
N LYS A 137 5.17 0.25 8.98
CA LYS A 137 5.34 1.65 8.52
C LYS A 137 5.05 2.71 9.60
N ARG A 138 4.11 2.46 10.51
CA ARG A 138 3.62 3.45 11.49
C ARG A 138 3.68 2.96 12.92
N ARG A 139 4.12 1.72 13.14
CA ARG A 139 4.12 1.04 14.44
C ARG A 139 2.76 1.10 15.16
N SER A 140 1.66 1.15 14.37
CA SER A 140 0.32 1.06 14.90
C SER A 140 0.03 -0.41 15.19
N GLU A 141 -0.40 -0.71 16.39
CA GLU A 141 -0.92 -2.01 16.77
C GLU A 141 -2.37 -2.14 16.34
N VAL A 142 -2.74 -3.26 15.76
CA VAL A 142 -4.11 -3.59 15.37
C VAL A 142 -4.46 -4.99 15.85
N PHE A 143 -5.71 -5.14 16.31
CA PHE A 143 -6.29 -6.42 16.73
C PHE A 143 -7.41 -6.75 15.74
N LEU A 144 -7.25 -7.83 15.01
CA LEU A 144 -8.15 -8.14 13.89
C LEU A 144 -8.77 -9.53 14.09
N PRO A 145 -10.09 -9.67 13.92
CA PRO A 145 -10.72 -10.98 13.95
C PRO A 145 -10.31 -11.80 12.73
N ILE A 146 -10.21 -13.12 12.93
CA ILE A 146 -9.95 -14.06 11.85
C ILE A 146 -11.27 -14.76 11.51
N SER A 147 -11.70 -14.65 10.24
CA SER A 147 -12.90 -15.33 9.75
C SER A 147 -12.75 -16.86 9.79
N ASP A 148 -13.88 -17.58 9.84
CA ASP A 148 -13.86 -19.05 9.87
C ASP A 148 -13.19 -19.65 8.64
N ASP A 149 -13.35 -19.01 7.48
CA ASP A 149 -12.67 -19.44 6.24
C ASP A 149 -11.16 -19.32 6.37
N LEU A 150 -10.69 -18.18 6.86
CA LEU A 150 -9.26 -17.95 7.04
C LEU A 150 -8.68 -18.79 8.18
N VAL A 151 -9.47 -19.08 9.24
CA VAL A 151 -9.09 -20.03 10.30
C VAL A 151 -8.78 -21.41 9.71
N ARG A 152 -9.69 -21.93 8.84
CA ARG A 152 -9.46 -23.24 8.20
C ARG A 152 -8.18 -23.24 7.36
N MET A 153 -7.97 -22.19 6.60
CA MET A 153 -6.76 -22.04 5.77
C MET A 153 -5.49 -21.91 6.61
N LEU A 154 -5.53 -21.15 7.71
CA LEU A 154 -4.38 -20.99 8.59
C LEU A 154 -4.05 -22.25 9.38
N LYS A 155 -5.05 -23.06 9.76
CA LYS A 155 -4.81 -24.39 10.36
C LYS A 155 -4.07 -25.29 9.37
N GLN A 156 -4.55 -25.42 8.14
CA GLN A 156 -3.86 -26.19 7.11
C GLN A 156 -2.45 -25.64 6.81
N GLN A 157 -2.33 -24.33 6.76
CA GLN A 157 -1.03 -23.67 6.55
C GLN A 157 -0.07 -23.94 7.71
N HIS A 158 -0.57 -24.04 8.95
CA HIS A 158 0.24 -24.35 10.13
C HIS A 158 0.73 -25.80 10.11
N GLU A 159 -0.06 -26.75 9.63
CA GLU A 159 0.38 -28.13 9.42
C GLU A 159 1.58 -28.19 8.46
N ASP A 160 1.54 -27.41 7.38
CA ASP A 160 2.61 -27.42 6.37
C ASP A 160 3.83 -26.58 6.77
N TRP A 161 3.63 -25.46 7.47
CA TRP A 161 4.65 -24.41 7.69
C TRP A 161 4.80 -23.94 9.16
N GLY A 162 4.07 -24.54 10.11
CA GLY A 162 4.11 -24.12 11.52
C GLY A 162 5.45 -24.37 12.23
N TRP A 163 6.31 -25.20 11.65
CA TRP A 163 7.64 -25.50 12.16
C TRP A 163 8.69 -24.40 11.89
N GLN A 164 8.35 -23.37 11.13
CA GLN A 164 9.21 -22.22 10.87
C GLN A 164 8.48 -20.90 11.24
N GLU A 165 9.15 -19.77 11.20
CA GLU A 165 8.72 -18.51 11.82
C GLU A 165 7.55 -17.83 11.11
N TYR A 166 7.49 -17.87 9.75
CA TYR A 166 6.59 -17.06 8.94
C TYR A 166 5.33 -17.83 8.51
N VAL A 167 4.18 -17.16 8.50
CA VAL A 167 2.90 -17.76 8.08
C VAL A 167 2.92 -18.18 6.61
N ALA A 168 3.49 -17.36 5.75
CA ALA A 168 3.54 -17.62 4.31
C ALA A 168 4.94 -17.37 3.72
N PRO A 169 5.92 -18.26 4.03
CA PRO A 169 7.29 -18.11 3.56
C PRO A 169 7.42 -18.33 2.06
N ASN A 170 8.54 -17.90 1.50
CA ASN A 170 8.93 -18.31 0.16
C ASN A 170 9.14 -19.83 0.15
N VAL A 171 8.43 -20.53 -0.76
CA VAL A 171 8.52 -22.00 -0.90
C VAL A 171 9.90 -22.47 -1.35
N SER A 172 10.77 -21.56 -1.83
CA SER A 172 12.15 -21.85 -2.19
C SER A 172 13.06 -21.47 -1.03
N ALA A 173 13.54 -22.46 -0.28
CA ALA A 173 14.54 -22.23 0.77
C ALA A 173 15.88 -21.78 0.16
N TYR A 174 16.55 -20.84 0.84
CA TYR A 174 17.94 -20.54 0.55
C TYR A 174 18.81 -21.15 1.65
N LYS A 175 19.68 -22.09 1.27
CA LYS A 175 20.54 -22.85 2.21
C LYS A 175 19.75 -23.48 3.37
N GLY A 176 18.58 -24.04 3.09
CA GLY A 176 17.71 -24.65 4.09
C GLY A 176 16.93 -23.67 4.97
N VAL A 177 17.04 -22.37 4.75
CA VAL A 177 16.35 -21.34 5.52
C VAL A 177 15.20 -20.77 4.70
N TYR A 178 13.99 -20.83 5.25
CA TYR A 178 12.80 -20.21 4.68
C TYR A 178 12.67 -18.76 5.14
N ARG A 179 12.44 -17.87 4.19
CA ARG A 179 12.36 -16.41 4.43
C ARG A 179 11.11 -15.86 3.75
N PRO A 180 10.66 -14.65 4.15
CA PRO A 180 9.63 -13.95 3.38
C PRO A 180 10.04 -13.75 1.91
N TYR A 181 9.09 -13.73 1.01
CA TYR A 181 9.34 -13.28 -0.36
C TYR A 181 9.94 -11.86 -0.36
N ASP A 182 10.90 -11.56 -1.22
CA ASP A 182 11.26 -10.16 -1.44
C ASP A 182 10.19 -9.42 -2.26
N LYS A 183 10.30 -8.08 -2.35
CA LYS A 183 9.31 -7.24 -3.04
C LYS A 183 9.22 -7.54 -4.54
N THR A 184 10.31 -7.94 -5.15
CA THR A 184 10.36 -8.27 -6.58
C THR A 184 9.75 -9.65 -6.81
N GLN A 185 10.15 -10.64 -6.02
CA GLN A 185 9.63 -12.01 -6.10
C GLN A 185 8.10 -12.05 -5.96
N ILE A 186 7.55 -11.40 -4.92
CA ILE A 186 6.10 -11.40 -4.71
C ILE A 186 5.35 -10.73 -5.87
N SER A 187 5.89 -9.63 -6.41
CA SER A 187 5.28 -8.95 -7.56
C SER A 187 5.35 -9.81 -8.83
N THR A 188 6.48 -10.45 -9.09
CA THR A 188 6.65 -11.35 -10.24
C THR A 188 5.67 -12.52 -10.16
N LYS A 189 5.60 -13.20 -9.00
CA LYS A 189 4.67 -14.32 -8.79
C LYS A 189 3.20 -13.90 -8.89
N ALA A 190 2.85 -12.74 -8.36
CA ALA A 190 1.50 -12.21 -8.50
C ALA A 190 1.13 -11.90 -9.96
N ASN A 191 2.09 -11.42 -10.77
CA ASN A 191 1.87 -11.23 -12.20
C ASN A 191 1.68 -12.56 -12.93
N GLU A 192 2.49 -13.58 -12.65
CA GLU A 192 2.30 -14.95 -13.20
C GLU A 192 0.87 -15.47 -12.93
N ILE A 193 0.32 -15.24 -11.73
CA ILE A 193 -1.04 -15.64 -11.36
C ILE A 193 -2.06 -14.83 -12.16
N LYS A 194 -1.92 -13.49 -12.21
CA LYS A 194 -2.82 -12.61 -12.97
C LYS A 194 -2.86 -12.98 -14.46
N ASP A 195 -1.71 -13.21 -15.07
CA ASP A 195 -1.60 -13.61 -16.47
C ASP A 195 -2.32 -14.95 -16.70
N LYS A 196 -2.18 -15.90 -15.75
CA LYS A 196 -2.86 -17.20 -15.83
C LYS A 196 -4.38 -17.10 -15.79
N CYS A 197 -4.94 -16.15 -15.03
CA CYS A 197 -6.39 -15.93 -14.95
C CYS A 197 -6.91 -14.81 -15.86
N GLY A 198 -6.08 -14.25 -16.74
CA GLY A 198 -6.50 -13.22 -17.71
C GLY A 198 -6.91 -11.90 -17.06
N LEU A 199 -6.39 -11.59 -15.87
CA LEU A 199 -6.69 -10.34 -15.18
C LEU A 199 -5.86 -9.18 -15.75
N SER A 200 -6.42 -7.97 -15.65
CA SER A 200 -5.75 -6.76 -16.14
C SER A 200 -4.33 -6.60 -15.58
N PRO A 201 -3.34 -6.25 -16.39
CA PRO A 201 -1.98 -5.95 -15.92
C PRO A 201 -1.93 -4.76 -14.98
N ASP A 202 -2.93 -3.86 -15.03
CA ASP A 202 -3.02 -2.71 -14.15
C ASP A 202 -3.32 -3.08 -12.69
N LEU A 203 -3.92 -4.25 -12.43
CA LEU A 203 -4.19 -4.71 -11.09
C LEU A 203 -2.88 -5.08 -10.38
N ARG A 204 -2.73 -4.66 -9.13
CA ARG A 204 -1.58 -5.00 -8.29
C ARG A 204 -2.05 -5.52 -6.95
N ILE A 205 -1.44 -6.57 -6.43
CA ILE A 205 -1.77 -7.07 -5.09
C ILE A 205 -1.54 -6.02 -3.99
N MET A 206 -0.67 -5.04 -4.24
CA MET A 206 -0.49 -3.88 -3.35
C MET A 206 -1.74 -3.01 -3.21
N ASP A 207 -2.72 -3.15 -4.11
CA ASP A 207 -3.98 -2.42 -4.07
C ASP A 207 -5.02 -3.09 -3.13
N MET A 208 -4.76 -4.30 -2.57
CA MET A 208 -5.70 -5.06 -1.72
C MET A 208 -6.21 -4.25 -0.54
N ARG A 209 -5.30 -3.59 0.18
CA ARG A 209 -5.70 -2.70 1.29
C ARG A 209 -6.61 -1.56 0.82
N ARG A 210 -6.31 -0.96 -0.35
CA ARG A 210 -7.17 0.06 -0.96
C ARG A 210 -8.53 -0.51 -1.30
N THR A 211 -8.56 -1.67 -1.92
CA THR A 211 -9.79 -2.37 -2.30
C THR A 211 -10.68 -2.58 -1.08
N LYS A 212 -10.15 -3.17 -0.01
CA LYS A 212 -10.91 -3.42 1.23
C LYS A 212 -11.42 -2.14 1.89
N ILE A 213 -10.58 -1.13 2.01
CA ILE A 213 -10.99 0.15 2.59
C ILE A 213 -12.09 0.81 1.74
N THR A 214 -11.97 0.75 0.40
CA THR A 214 -13.01 1.28 -0.50
C THR A 214 -14.33 0.53 -0.32
N GLU A 215 -14.30 -0.81 -0.21
CA GLU A 215 -15.49 -1.63 0.07
C GLU A 215 -16.14 -1.26 1.41
N MET A 216 -15.36 -1.08 2.47
CA MET A 216 -15.89 -0.66 3.78
C MET A 216 -16.56 0.72 3.69
N VAL A 217 -15.93 1.68 3.01
CA VAL A 217 -16.51 3.01 2.80
C VAL A 217 -17.80 2.93 1.98
N GLU A 218 -17.81 2.16 0.90
CA GLU A 218 -18.99 1.97 0.03
C GLU A 218 -20.11 1.19 0.75
N GLY A 219 -19.74 0.33 1.69
CA GLY A 219 -20.65 -0.38 2.61
C GLY A 219 -21.19 0.48 3.75
N GLY A 220 -20.73 1.74 3.89
CA GLY A 220 -21.19 2.66 4.91
C GLY A 220 -20.65 2.38 6.32
N VAL A 221 -19.51 1.68 6.42
CA VAL A 221 -18.82 1.45 7.69
C VAL A 221 -18.29 2.79 8.21
N ASP A 222 -18.42 3.01 9.52
CA ASP A 222 -17.95 4.24 10.16
C ASP A 222 -16.44 4.41 10.00
N ILE A 223 -16.01 5.67 9.85
CA ILE A 223 -14.61 5.99 9.57
C ILE A 223 -13.67 5.57 10.71
N THR A 224 -14.14 5.60 11.96
CA THR A 224 -13.39 5.19 13.14
C THR A 224 -13.19 3.67 13.16
N GLN A 225 -14.21 2.91 12.75
CA GLN A 225 -14.13 1.46 12.58
C GLN A 225 -13.16 1.09 11.44
N ILE A 226 -13.21 1.81 10.32
CA ILE A 226 -12.24 1.64 9.22
C ILE A 226 -10.81 1.92 9.70
N MET A 227 -10.63 2.94 10.53
CA MET A 227 -9.32 3.26 11.12
C MET A 227 -8.83 2.16 12.07
N SER A 228 -9.72 1.59 12.90
CA SER A 228 -9.40 0.48 13.81
C SER A 228 -8.92 -0.76 13.03
N VAL A 229 -9.59 -1.11 11.93
CA VAL A 229 -9.20 -2.24 11.08
C VAL A 229 -7.90 -1.93 10.34
N SER A 230 -7.82 -0.77 9.72
CA SER A 230 -6.72 -0.43 8.83
C SER A 230 -5.46 0.11 9.54
N GLY A 231 -5.55 0.51 10.83
CA GLY A 231 -4.45 1.14 11.57
C GLY A 231 -4.09 2.54 11.06
N HIS A 232 -5.04 3.27 10.48
CA HIS A 232 -4.83 4.67 10.13
C HIS A 232 -4.93 5.55 11.37
N GLN A 233 -3.90 6.35 11.65
CA GLN A 233 -3.84 7.21 12.84
C GLN A 233 -4.60 8.53 12.68
N ASN A 234 -4.94 8.93 11.46
CA ASN A 234 -5.73 10.14 11.21
C ASN A 234 -6.74 9.93 10.07
N VAL A 235 -7.85 10.66 10.17
CA VAL A 235 -8.97 10.64 9.23
C VAL A 235 -8.53 11.02 7.82
N GLN A 236 -7.62 11.98 7.68
CA GLN A 236 -7.11 12.43 6.38
C GLN A 236 -6.49 11.30 5.55
N SER A 237 -5.99 10.25 6.21
CA SER A 237 -5.46 9.07 5.53
C SER A 237 -6.56 8.19 4.93
N VAL A 238 -7.80 8.30 5.40
CA VAL A 238 -8.97 7.56 4.92
C VAL A 238 -9.78 8.38 3.90
N THR A 239 -9.74 9.72 4.01
CA THR A 239 -10.45 10.64 3.10
C THR A 239 -10.28 10.33 1.59
N PRO A 240 -9.11 9.90 1.07
CA PRO A 240 -8.98 9.58 -0.35
C PRO A 240 -9.86 8.41 -0.83
N TYR A 241 -10.41 7.61 0.08
CA TYR A 241 -11.31 6.49 -0.22
C TYR A 241 -12.78 6.91 -0.15
N VAL A 242 -13.08 8.04 0.51
CA VAL A 242 -14.44 8.56 0.65
C VAL A 242 -14.86 9.17 -0.69
N LYS A 243 -15.87 8.59 -1.32
CA LYS A 243 -16.49 9.13 -2.53
C LYS A 243 -17.78 9.86 -2.14
N HIS A 244 -17.88 11.13 -2.45
CA HIS A 244 -19.13 11.88 -2.32
C HIS A 244 -20.09 11.45 -3.45
N THR A 245 -20.89 10.41 -3.20
CA THR A 245 -21.84 9.88 -4.15
C THR A 245 -23.28 10.18 -3.71
N LEU A 246 -24.20 10.29 -4.66
CA LEU A 246 -25.62 10.43 -4.36
C LEU A 246 -26.13 9.26 -3.49
N LYS A 247 -25.59 8.05 -3.68
CA LYS A 247 -25.90 6.86 -2.86
C LYS A 247 -25.51 7.08 -1.40
N SER A 248 -24.29 7.60 -1.15
CA SER A 248 -23.83 7.92 0.22
C SER A 248 -24.69 8.99 0.87
N ALA A 249 -25.06 10.04 0.14
CA ALA A 249 -25.94 11.10 0.62
C ALA A 249 -27.34 10.56 0.95
N LYS A 250 -27.94 9.75 0.06
CA LYS A 250 -29.24 9.10 0.31
C LYS A 250 -29.19 8.20 1.55
N SER A 251 -28.14 7.38 1.68
CA SER A 251 -27.95 6.50 2.84
C SER A 251 -27.77 7.28 4.15
N ALA A 252 -27.09 8.42 4.12
CA ALA A 252 -26.93 9.27 5.31
C ALA A 252 -28.28 9.89 5.71
N LEU A 253 -29.03 10.44 4.75
CA LEU A 253 -30.31 11.08 5.00
C LEU A 253 -31.40 10.07 5.46
N SER A 254 -31.35 8.83 4.96
CA SER A 254 -32.31 7.79 5.41
C SER A 254 -32.08 7.31 6.85
N LYS A 255 -30.94 7.61 7.45
CA LYS A 255 -30.64 7.33 8.88
C LYS A 255 -31.14 8.43 9.84
N THR A 256 -31.62 9.53 9.31
CA THR A 256 -32.18 10.64 10.08
C THR A 256 -33.69 10.69 9.87
N GLN A 257 -34.43 11.06 10.91
CA GLN A 257 -35.88 11.27 10.79
C GLN A 257 -36.15 12.46 9.85
N SER A 258 -36.92 12.23 8.79
CA SER A 258 -37.45 13.33 7.98
C SER A 258 -38.58 14.03 8.76
N LEU A 259 -38.56 15.36 8.75
CA LEU A 259 -39.70 16.14 9.27
C LEU A 259 -40.88 15.95 8.30
N ASN A 260 -41.88 15.21 8.74
CA ASN A 260 -43.13 15.04 8.00
C ASN A 260 -44.05 16.26 8.23
N PHE A 261 -43.98 17.25 7.36
CA PHE A 261 -44.85 18.43 7.40
C PHE A 261 -46.26 18.16 6.87
N TYR A 262 -46.53 17.00 6.29
CA TYR A 262 -47.78 16.69 5.56
C TYR A 262 -48.53 15.47 6.10
N SER A 263 -48.16 14.95 7.27
CA SER A 263 -48.96 13.93 7.93
C SER A 263 -49.80 14.59 9.01
N ASP A 264 -50.91 15.24 8.63
CA ASP A 264 -52.10 15.30 9.44
C ASP A 264 -53.12 16.19 8.71
N GLY A 265 -53.83 15.58 7.76
CA GLY A 265 -54.97 16.15 7.06
C GLY A 265 -55.92 15.04 6.64
N SER A 266 -56.55 14.42 7.64
CA SER A 266 -57.83 13.69 7.48
C SER A 266 -58.43 13.45 8.82
#